data_00aab72908b27fa00fdef2c56e923a1e
#
_entry.id   00aab72908b27fa00fdef2c56e923a1e
#
_cell.length_a   1.000
_cell.length_b   1.000
_cell.length_c   1.000
_cell.angle_alpha   90.00
_cell.angle_beta   90.00
_cell.angle_gamma   90.00
#
_symmetry.space_group_name_H-M   'P 1'
#
loop_
_entity.id
_entity.type
_entity.pdbx_description
1 polymer ?
#
loop_
_entity_poly.entity_id
_entity_poly.type
_entity_poly.pdbx_seq_one_letter_code
_entity_poly.pdbx_strand_id
1 'polypeptide(L)'
;MKKNIALFLALSLTVAFSGAVMAEESTETEVVTEAAETEAAAEETEATSEAETESESQEVKSEGVMTYAEYMDAELDSEVVIETYVQAKQSWWEDKATVYTQDRDGAYFLYDMACSEEDYEKLVPGTKIKVTGYKAEWSGEVEVIDAAFEFVEGGDEYIAEVADVTELLGTDDLIKHQNQFVAFKGMTVEAAGQDEEGNDVAYLYNWDGSGTEGDDLYFSVSLNDETYSFLIESYLCDSSSDVYKAAQALEIGDVIDMEGFLYWYEGVNPHITSITVNE
;
A
#
# COMPACT_ATOMS: atom_id res chain seq x y z
N MET A 1 -21.79 -27.75 8.24
CA MET A 1 -20.51 -28.47 8.20
C MET A 1 -19.55 -27.75 9.14
N LYS A 2 -18.77 -28.43 9.93
CA LYS A 2 -18.05 -27.88 11.09
C LYS A 2 -16.78 -27.16 10.61
N LYS A 3 -16.65 -25.85 10.91
CA LYS A 3 -15.42 -25.06 10.67
C LYS A 3 -14.37 -25.50 11.69
N ASN A 4 -13.23 -25.98 11.22
CA ASN A 4 -12.07 -26.26 12.06
C ASN A 4 -11.25 -24.95 12.12
N ILE A 5 -11.25 -24.32 13.28
CA ILE A 5 -10.36 -23.21 13.61
C ILE A 5 -9.02 -23.84 14.00
N ALA A 6 -8.00 -23.65 13.22
CA ALA A 6 -6.64 -24.02 13.54
C ALA A 6 -6.01 -22.90 14.39
N LEU A 7 -5.82 -23.18 15.66
CA LEU A 7 -5.16 -22.30 16.63
C LEU A 7 -3.65 -22.51 16.51
N PHE A 8 -2.92 -21.58 15.93
CA PHE A 8 -1.44 -21.58 15.95
C PHE A 8 -0.95 -20.90 17.22
N LEU A 9 -0.25 -21.67 18.01
CA LEU A 9 0.38 -21.27 19.26
C LEU A 9 1.75 -20.63 18.94
N ALA A 10 1.88 -19.33 19.10
CA ALA A 10 3.16 -18.63 18.98
C ALA A 10 4.03 -18.92 20.20
N LEU A 11 5.21 -19.47 19.97
CA LEU A 11 6.24 -19.73 20.98
C LEU A 11 7.20 -18.53 21.04
N SER A 12 7.01 -17.65 22.01
CA SER A 12 7.90 -16.52 22.25
C SER A 12 9.20 -16.98 22.93
N LEU A 13 10.34 -16.77 22.30
CA LEU A 13 11.67 -16.99 22.84
C LEU A 13 12.22 -15.66 23.37
N THR A 14 12.16 -15.45 24.68
CA THR A 14 12.80 -14.32 25.36
C THR A 14 14.29 -14.63 25.59
N VAL A 15 15.16 -13.83 24.94
CA VAL A 15 16.60 -13.79 25.28
C VAL A 15 16.84 -12.58 26.19
N ALA A 16 17.13 -12.86 27.44
CA ALA A 16 17.59 -11.86 28.40
C ALA A 16 19.10 -11.64 28.23
N PHE A 17 19.52 -10.40 27.95
CA PHE A 17 20.92 -10.01 28.09
C PHE A 17 21.04 -9.10 29.32
N SER A 18 21.82 -9.62 30.28
CA SER A 18 22.21 -8.97 31.54
C SER A 18 23.64 -8.45 31.40
N GLY A 19 23.91 -7.23 31.87
CA GLY A 19 25.31 -6.88 32.17
C GLY A 19 25.71 -5.45 31.89
N ALA A 20 25.76 -4.77 32.96
CA ALA A 20 26.82 -4.10 33.70
C ALA A 20 27.05 -2.62 33.37
N VAL A 21 26.71 -1.85 34.38
CA VAL A 21 27.06 -0.45 34.70
C VAL A 21 28.58 -0.31 34.89
N MET A 22 29.16 0.75 34.29
CA MET A 22 30.32 1.45 34.87
C MET A 22 30.10 2.96 34.68
N ALA A 23 30.07 3.66 35.76
CA ALA A 23 30.12 5.11 35.86
C ALA A 23 31.60 5.54 35.96
N GLU A 24 31.95 6.64 35.32
CA GLU A 24 33.02 7.51 35.77
C GLU A 24 32.78 8.97 35.39
N GLU A 25 33.13 9.81 36.27
CA GLU A 25 32.76 11.13 36.72
C GLU A 25 33.72 12.20 36.17
N SER A 26 33.17 13.43 36.03
CA SER A 26 33.79 14.78 36.14
C SER A 26 34.86 15.19 35.11
N THR A 27 34.86 16.42 34.59
CA THR A 27 35.00 17.71 35.29
C THR A 27 34.64 18.89 34.40
N GLU A 28 34.06 19.92 35.03
CA GLU A 28 33.85 21.29 34.53
C GLU A 28 35.15 22.00 34.14
N THR A 29 35.10 22.88 33.18
CA THR A 29 35.83 24.16 33.22
C THR A 29 35.10 25.21 32.37
N GLU A 30 34.53 26.21 33.04
CA GLU A 30 34.15 27.51 32.47
C GLU A 30 35.38 28.31 32.05
N VAL A 31 35.28 28.99 30.90
CA VAL A 31 35.98 30.28 30.69
C VAL A 31 35.09 31.21 29.88
N VAL A 32 34.77 32.34 30.51
CA VAL A 32 34.13 33.55 30.01
C VAL A 32 35.16 34.42 29.34
N THR A 33 34.78 35.16 28.30
CA THR A 33 35.10 36.57 27.89
C THR A 33 34.96 36.72 26.39
N GLU A 34 34.43 37.68 25.78
CA GLU A 34 33.97 39.04 25.93
C GLU A 34 33.84 39.65 24.50
N ALA A 35 32.97 40.59 24.35
CA ALA A 35 32.47 41.22 23.13
C ALA A 35 33.50 41.99 22.31
N ALA A 36 33.23 42.12 21.02
CA ALA A 36 33.54 43.36 20.24
C ALA A 36 32.54 43.49 19.11
N GLU A 37 31.77 44.56 19.17
CA GLU A 37 30.98 45.15 18.08
C GLU A 37 31.88 45.65 16.95
N THR A 38 31.42 45.48 15.70
CA THR A 38 31.69 46.46 14.63
C THR A 38 30.58 46.43 13.61
N GLU A 39 29.84 47.53 13.48
CA GLU A 39 28.92 47.87 12.38
C GLU A 39 29.69 48.06 11.07
N ALA A 40 29.09 47.61 9.95
CA ALA A 40 29.05 48.32 8.69
C ALA A 40 28.08 47.71 7.68
N ALA A 41 27.03 48.43 7.47
CA ALA A 41 26.24 48.78 6.26
C ALA A 41 26.18 47.87 5.04
N ALA A 42 24.93 47.51 4.76
CA ALA A 42 24.14 47.57 3.52
C ALA A 42 24.76 47.12 2.19
N GLU A 43 24.13 46.09 1.62
CA GLU A 43 23.56 46.17 0.25
C GLU A 43 22.45 45.09 0.11
N GLU A 44 21.24 45.59 -0.15
CA GLU A 44 20.07 44.78 -0.56
C GLU A 44 20.38 44.15 -1.92
N THR A 45 20.22 42.84 -1.98
CA THR A 45 19.85 42.14 -3.22
C THR A 45 18.68 41.23 -2.90
N GLU A 46 17.50 41.70 -3.28
CA GLU A 46 16.30 40.88 -3.37
C GLU A 46 16.57 39.73 -4.34
N ALA A 47 16.73 38.54 -3.82
CA ALA A 47 16.48 37.30 -4.53
C ALA A 47 15.16 36.79 -4.04
N THR A 48 14.10 37.12 -4.74
CA THR A 48 12.79 36.56 -4.63
C THR A 48 12.92 35.07 -4.96
N SER A 49 13.04 34.23 -3.94
CA SER A 49 12.78 32.82 -4.03
C SER A 49 11.26 32.69 -3.97
N GLU A 50 10.65 32.61 -5.13
CA GLU A 50 9.29 32.07 -5.23
C GLU A 50 9.37 30.60 -4.77
N ALA A 51 9.11 30.37 -3.50
CA ALA A 51 8.63 29.09 -3.02
C ALA A 51 7.19 29.00 -3.56
N GLU A 52 7.01 28.30 -4.66
CA GLU A 52 5.71 27.79 -5.05
C GLU A 52 5.27 26.87 -3.91
N THR A 53 4.48 27.42 -2.99
CA THR A 53 3.66 26.65 -2.08
C THR A 53 2.55 26.10 -2.98
N GLU A 54 2.72 24.88 -3.49
CA GLU A 54 1.60 24.09 -3.97
C GLU A 54 0.66 23.94 -2.78
N SER A 55 -0.36 24.79 -2.75
CA SER A 55 -1.55 24.56 -1.94
C SER A 55 -2.27 23.42 -2.65
N GLU A 56 -1.94 22.18 -2.28
CA GLU A 56 -2.81 21.04 -2.56
C GLU A 56 -4.18 21.40 -2.03
N SER A 57 -5.12 21.62 -2.93
CA SER A 57 -6.50 21.89 -2.57
C SER A 57 -7.08 20.56 -2.06
N GLN A 58 -7.15 20.41 -0.74
CA GLN A 58 -7.82 19.26 -0.12
C GLN A 58 -9.19 19.07 -0.74
N GLU A 59 -9.57 17.83 -0.99
CA GLU A 59 -10.86 17.51 -1.55
C GLU A 59 -11.98 17.95 -0.60
N VAL A 60 -12.94 18.71 -1.12
CA VAL A 60 -14.08 19.15 -0.31
C VAL A 60 -15.02 17.97 -0.10
N LYS A 61 -15.08 17.47 1.11
CA LYS A 61 -15.96 16.37 1.53
C LYS A 61 -17.37 16.86 1.84
N SER A 62 -18.36 15.98 1.68
CA SER A 62 -19.75 16.26 2.09
C SER A 62 -19.87 16.36 3.61
N GLU A 63 -20.98 16.95 4.10
CA GLU A 63 -21.23 17.07 5.55
C GLU A 63 -21.27 15.69 6.22
N GLY A 64 -20.48 15.53 7.30
CA GLY A 64 -20.40 14.29 8.07
C GLY A 64 -19.48 13.22 7.46
N VAL A 65 -18.74 13.54 6.41
CA VAL A 65 -17.72 12.68 5.80
C VAL A 65 -16.35 13.06 6.36
N MET A 66 -15.58 12.07 6.74
CA MET A 66 -14.21 12.24 7.24
C MET A 66 -13.26 12.64 6.10
N THR A 67 -12.30 13.50 6.40
CA THR A 67 -11.09 13.65 5.60
C THR A 67 -10.22 12.40 5.73
N TYR A 68 -9.28 12.18 4.80
CA TYR A 68 -8.34 11.07 4.92
C TYR A 68 -7.53 11.11 6.22
N ALA A 69 -7.12 12.31 6.66
CA ALA A 69 -6.41 12.48 7.92
C ALA A 69 -7.27 12.06 9.13
N GLU A 70 -8.56 12.45 9.16
CA GLU A 70 -9.49 12.03 10.23
C GLU A 70 -9.73 10.51 10.20
N TYR A 71 -9.82 9.89 9.01
CA TYR A 71 -9.90 8.44 8.87
C TYR A 71 -8.64 7.76 9.41
N MET A 72 -7.46 8.26 9.07
CA MET A 72 -6.19 7.67 9.57
C MET A 72 -6.06 7.79 11.08
N ASP A 73 -6.51 8.90 11.68
CA ASP A 73 -6.50 9.15 13.13
C ASP A 73 -7.64 8.41 13.88
N ALA A 74 -8.66 7.91 13.18
CA ALA A 74 -9.76 7.18 13.81
C ALA A 74 -9.26 5.90 14.49
N GLU A 75 -9.85 5.59 15.66
CA GLU A 75 -9.52 4.36 16.39
C GLU A 75 -9.98 3.12 15.60
N LEU A 76 -9.26 2.00 15.75
CA LEU A 76 -9.74 0.70 15.23
C LEU A 76 -11.10 0.34 15.87
N ASP A 77 -11.92 -0.39 15.14
CA ASP A 77 -13.29 -0.75 15.48
C ASP A 77 -14.26 0.44 15.62
N SER A 78 -13.85 1.66 15.22
CA SER A 78 -14.76 2.82 15.17
C SER A 78 -15.50 2.90 13.84
N GLU A 79 -16.73 3.41 13.88
CA GLU A 79 -17.51 3.70 12.67
C GLU A 79 -16.85 4.86 11.91
N VAL A 80 -16.69 4.69 10.60
CA VAL A 80 -16.14 5.68 9.69
C VAL A 80 -17.12 5.97 8.55
N VAL A 81 -17.12 7.22 8.09
CA VAL A 81 -17.89 7.64 6.91
C VAL A 81 -16.93 8.36 5.97
N ILE A 82 -16.72 7.79 4.79
CA ILE A 82 -15.78 8.29 3.79
C ILE A 82 -16.47 8.51 2.44
N GLU A 83 -15.95 9.42 1.63
CA GLU A 83 -16.24 9.53 0.20
C GLU A 83 -14.95 9.27 -0.56
N THR A 84 -15.05 8.41 -1.57
CA THR A 84 -13.88 7.94 -2.33
C THR A 84 -14.30 7.53 -3.74
N TYR A 85 -13.32 7.25 -4.60
CA TYR A 85 -13.57 6.84 -5.99
C TYR A 85 -13.06 5.43 -6.22
N VAL A 86 -13.87 4.60 -6.83
CA VAL A 86 -13.49 3.24 -7.24
C VAL A 86 -12.28 3.31 -8.17
N GLN A 87 -11.24 2.53 -7.90
CA GLN A 87 -10.09 2.36 -8.78
C GLN A 87 -10.08 0.96 -9.42
N ALA A 88 -10.37 -0.07 -8.62
CA ALA A 88 -10.54 -1.44 -9.06
C ALA A 88 -11.44 -2.20 -8.10
N LYS A 89 -11.90 -3.38 -8.50
CA LYS A 89 -12.69 -4.26 -7.65
C LYS A 89 -12.34 -5.72 -7.93
N GLN A 90 -12.42 -6.54 -6.89
CA GLN A 90 -12.35 -7.99 -7.01
C GLN A 90 -13.68 -8.56 -7.55
N SER A 91 -13.66 -9.82 -7.91
CA SER A 91 -14.87 -10.55 -8.35
C SER A 91 -15.98 -10.48 -7.30
N TRP A 92 -17.22 -10.28 -7.76
CA TRP A 92 -18.39 -10.30 -6.89
C TRP A 92 -18.62 -11.71 -6.31
N TRP A 93 -18.93 -11.77 -5.01
CA TRP A 93 -19.18 -13.02 -4.31
C TRP A 93 -20.20 -12.85 -3.16
N GLU A 94 -21.25 -13.66 -3.15
CA GLU A 94 -22.23 -13.74 -2.04
C GLU A 94 -22.75 -12.37 -1.56
N ASP A 95 -23.22 -11.51 -2.47
CA ASP A 95 -23.70 -10.15 -2.20
C ASP A 95 -22.63 -9.21 -1.60
N LYS A 96 -21.38 -9.40 -1.96
CA LYS A 96 -20.24 -8.61 -1.49
C LYS A 96 -19.29 -8.25 -2.62
N ALA A 97 -18.57 -7.15 -2.42
CA ALA A 97 -17.49 -6.69 -3.27
C ALA A 97 -16.32 -6.19 -2.42
N THR A 98 -15.10 -6.61 -2.74
CA THR A 98 -13.88 -6.01 -2.24
C THR A 98 -13.40 -4.98 -3.27
N VAL A 99 -13.15 -3.74 -2.82
CA VAL A 99 -12.94 -2.59 -3.72
C VAL A 99 -11.72 -1.79 -3.28
N TYR A 100 -10.84 -1.53 -4.24
CA TYR A 100 -9.73 -0.59 -4.10
C TYR A 100 -10.22 0.79 -4.47
N THR A 101 -10.11 1.74 -3.55
CA THR A 101 -10.61 3.09 -3.76
C THR A 101 -9.57 4.12 -3.38
N GLN A 102 -9.59 5.27 -4.06
CA GLN A 102 -8.67 6.36 -3.80
C GLN A 102 -9.35 7.69 -4.11
N ASP A 103 -9.11 8.69 -3.27
CA ASP A 103 -9.41 10.08 -3.54
C ASP A 103 -8.11 10.88 -3.73
N ARG A 104 -8.19 12.21 -3.74
CA ARG A 104 -7.00 13.06 -3.93
C ARG A 104 -6.11 13.16 -2.68
N ASP A 105 -6.65 12.78 -1.53
CA ASP A 105 -5.97 12.90 -0.23
C ASP A 105 -5.39 11.54 0.25
N GLY A 106 -5.95 10.41 -0.22
CA GLY A 106 -5.49 9.09 0.17
C GLY A 106 -6.31 7.93 -0.41
N ALA A 107 -6.02 6.72 0.04
CA ALA A 107 -6.63 5.50 -0.48
C ALA A 107 -7.22 4.64 0.63
N TYR A 108 -8.24 3.84 0.27
CA TYR A 108 -8.99 3.01 1.20
C TYR A 108 -9.24 1.64 0.57
N PHE A 109 -9.05 0.60 1.34
CA PHE A 109 -9.41 -0.76 0.98
C PHE A 109 -10.73 -1.14 1.65
N LEU A 110 -11.74 -1.45 0.84
CA LEU A 110 -13.09 -1.82 1.31
C LEU A 110 -13.22 -3.34 1.20
N TYR A 111 -13.09 -4.02 2.33
CA TYR A 111 -13.12 -5.47 2.37
C TYR A 111 -14.55 -5.99 2.53
N ASP A 112 -14.96 -6.92 1.64
CA ASP A 112 -16.25 -7.61 1.71
C ASP A 112 -17.45 -6.67 1.90
N MET A 113 -17.40 -5.47 1.27
CA MET A 113 -18.48 -4.48 1.33
C MET A 113 -19.78 -5.04 0.78
N ALA A 114 -20.90 -4.84 1.50
CA ALA A 114 -22.23 -5.28 1.05
C ALA A 114 -22.58 -4.66 -0.31
N CYS A 115 -22.83 -5.49 -1.31
CA CYS A 115 -23.02 -5.06 -2.69
C CYS A 115 -23.91 -6.03 -3.47
N SER A 116 -25.04 -5.56 -4.00
CA SER A 116 -25.86 -6.34 -4.91
C SER A 116 -25.12 -6.55 -6.26
N GLU A 117 -25.44 -7.64 -6.98
CA GLU A 117 -24.88 -7.88 -8.30
C GLU A 117 -25.17 -6.70 -9.28
N GLU A 118 -26.37 -6.10 -9.19
CA GLU A 118 -26.74 -4.92 -10.01
C GLU A 118 -25.87 -3.71 -9.69
N ASP A 119 -25.56 -3.44 -8.43
CA ASP A 119 -24.72 -2.31 -8.01
C ASP A 119 -23.23 -2.59 -8.27
N TYR A 120 -22.81 -3.86 -8.16
CA TYR A 120 -21.47 -4.27 -8.52
C TYR A 120 -21.11 -3.89 -9.97
N GLU A 121 -22.04 -4.07 -10.93
CA GLU A 121 -21.82 -3.69 -12.32
C GLU A 121 -21.59 -2.17 -12.51
N LYS A 122 -22.10 -1.35 -11.58
CA LYS A 122 -21.97 0.11 -11.61
C LYS A 122 -20.70 0.61 -10.89
N LEU A 123 -20.05 -0.22 -10.08
CA LEU A 123 -18.77 0.09 -9.45
C LEU A 123 -17.64 0.01 -10.48
N VAL A 124 -17.56 1.00 -11.35
CA VAL A 124 -16.51 1.11 -12.37
C VAL A 124 -15.45 2.13 -11.96
N PRO A 125 -14.20 2.04 -12.46
CA PRO A 125 -13.16 3.03 -12.13
C PRO A 125 -13.64 4.47 -12.37
N GLY A 126 -13.36 5.35 -11.41
CA GLY A 126 -13.77 6.75 -11.41
C GLY A 126 -15.13 7.02 -10.73
N THR A 127 -15.92 5.98 -10.43
CA THR A 127 -17.21 6.14 -9.76
C THR A 127 -17.04 6.62 -8.32
N LYS A 128 -17.68 7.75 -7.96
CA LYS A 128 -17.71 8.26 -6.58
C LYS A 128 -18.74 7.52 -5.75
N ILE A 129 -18.33 7.03 -4.59
CA ILE A 129 -19.18 6.38 -3.60
C ILE A 129 -18.97 7.00 -2.22
N LYS A 130 -20.03 6.97 -1.41
CA LYS A 130 -19.97 7.28 0.01
C LYS A 130 -20.17 5.99 0.78
N VAL A 131 -19.22 5.68 1.65
CA VAL A 131 -19.13 4.43 2.38
C VAL A 131 -19.29 4.68 3.88
N THR A 132 -20.09 3.85 4.55
CA THR A 132 -20.16 3.77 6.01
C THR A 132 -19.78 2.36 6.41
N GLY A 133 -18.83 2.23 7.33
CA GLY A 133 -18.32 0.94 7.80
C GLY A 133 -17.48 1.11 9.05
N TYR A 134 -16.66 0.13 9.37
CA TYR A 134 -15.77 0.16 10.54
C TYR A 134 -14.32 0.06 10.10
N LYS A 135 -13.46 0.92 10.68
CA LYS A 135 -12.02 0.84 10.46
C LYS A 135 -11.48 -0.41 11.15
N ALA A 136 -10.77 -1.23 10.41
CA ALA A 136 -10.13 -2.43 10.91
C ALA A 136 -8.66 -2.50 10.47
N GLU A 137 -7.93 -3.44 11.06
CA GLU A 137 -6.58 -3.78 10.64
C GLU A 137 -6.45 -5.30 10.55
N TRP A 138 -5.92 -5.79 9.44
CA TRP A 138 -5.60 -7.19 9.22
C TRP A 138 -4.14 -7.37 8.83
N SER A 139 -3.32 -7.88 9.76
CA SER A 139 -1.88 -8.13 9.51
C SER A 139 -1.09 -6.93 8.97
N GLY A 140 -1.50 -5.71 9.39
CA GLY A 140 -0.91 -4.44 8.97
C GLY A 140 -1.67 -3.74 7.83
N GLU A 141 -2.62 -4.42 7.17
CA GLU A 141 -3.53 -3.77 6.22
C GLU A 141 -4.62 -3.00 6.96
N VAL A 142 -4.74 -1.69 6.70
CA VAL A 142 -5.82 -0.86 7.22
C VAL A 142 -6.98 -0.87 6.24
N GLU A 143 -8.12 -1.38 6.68
CA GLU A 143 -9.27 -1.63 5.84
C GLU A 143 -10.58 -1.11 6.45
N VAL A 144 -11.62 -1.01 5.63
CA VAL A 144 -13.00 -0.74 6.08
C VAL A 144 -13.80 -2.02 5.91
N ILE A 145 -14.34 -2.53 7.02
CA ILE A 145 -15.13 -3.76 7.08
C ILE A 145 -16.58 -3.49 7.42
N ASP A 146 -17.44 -4.50 7.27
CA ASP A 146 -18.89 -4.41 7.51
C ASP A 146 -19.51 -3.18 6.82
N ALA A 147 -18.98 -2.84 5.66
CA ALA A 147 -19.29 -1.62 4.94
C ALA A 147 -20.56 -1.73 4.09
N ALA A 148 -21.26 -0.60 3.99
CA ALA A 148 -22.30 -0.35 3.02
C ALA A 148 -22.02 0.97 2.30
N PHE A 149 -22.54 1.13 1.08
CA PHE A 149 -22.28 2.32 0.29
C PHE A 149 -23.51 2.87 -0.40
N GLU A 150 -23.41 4.11 -0.83
CA GLU A 150 -24.33 4.76 -1.75
C GLU A 150 -23.56 5.46 -2.88
N PHE A 151 -24.11 5.48 -4.09
CA PHE A 151 -23.53 6.24 -5.19
C PHE A 151 -23.75 7.75 -4.95
N VAL A 152 -22.69 8.53 -5.17
CA VAL A 152 -22.78 10.00 -5.09
C VAL A 152 -23.17 10.55 -6.45
N GLU A 153 -24.44 11.01 -6.58
CA GLU A 153 -24.94 11.55 -7.85
C GLU A 153 -24.34 12.93 -8.14
N GLY A 154 -23.97 13.15 -9.41
CA GLY A 154 -23.48 14.46 -9.90
C GLY A 154 -22.09 14.84 -9.40
N GLY A 155 -21.38 13.89 -8.82
CA GLY A 155 -19.95 14.03 -8.51
C GLY A 155 -19.09 14.05 -9.79
N ASP A 156 -17.87 14.55 -9.65
CA ASP A 156 -16.84 14.36 -10.66
C ASP A 156 -16.38 12.88 -10.70
N GLU A 157 -15.72 12.50 -11.77
CA GLU A 157 -15.01 11.22 -11.86
C GLU A 157 -13.54 11.45 -11.49
N TYR A 158 -12.94 10.49 -10.79
CA TYR A 158 -11.52 10.55 -10.47
C TYR A 158 -10.88 9.17 -10.62
N ILE A 159 -9.83 9.13 -11.43
CA ILE A 159 -8.93 8.00 -11.54
C ILE A 159 -7.58 8.48 -11.04
N ALA A 160 -7.02 7.76 -10.06
CA ALA A 160 -5.76 8.11 -9.45
C ALA A 160 -4.61 8.02 -10.48
N GLU A 161 -3.73 8.99 -10.43
CA GLU A 161 -2.44 8.89 -11.10
C GLU A 161 -1.55 7.91 -10.33
N VAL A 162 -0.79 7.10 -11.06
CA VAL A 162 0.12 6.13 -10.45
C VAL A 162 1.28 6.87 -9.75
N ALA A 163 1.50 6.56 -8.47
CA ALA A 163 2.63 7.10 -7.71
C ALA A 163 3.83 6.16 -7.80
N ASP A 164 4.97 6.65 -8.29
CA ASP A 164 6.22 5.87 -8.29
C ASP A 164 6.80 5.81 -6.88
N VAL A 165 6.76 4.63 -6.27
CA VAL A 165 7.24 4.38 -4.90
C VAL A 165 8.49 3.50 -4.87
N THR A 166 9.15 3.30 -6.01
CA THR A 166 10.31 2.42 -6.13
C THR A 166 11.40 2.73 -5.10
N GLU A 167 11.75 4.00 -4.95
CA GLU A 167 12.80 4.44 -4.02
C GLU A 167 12.39 4.34 -2.53
N LEU A 168 11.10 4.09 -2.25
CA LEU A 168 10.58 3.92 -0.89
C LEU A 168 10.63 2.46 -0.42
N LEU A 169 10.88 1.50 -1.31
CA LEU A 169 11.04 0.09 -0.93
C LEU A 169 12.11 -0.07 0.15
N GLY A 170 11.78 -0.82 1.20
CA GLY A 170 12.67 -1.03 2.35
C GLY A 170 12.73 0.14 3.34
N THR A 171 11.96 1.22 3.14
CA THR A 171 11.88 2.36 4.07
C THR A 171 10.57 2.37 4.85
N ASP A 172 10.57 3.03 6.02
CA ASP A 172 9.36 3.24 6.83
C ASP A 172 8.36 4.21 6.18
N ASP A 173 8.74 4.90 5.12
CA ASP A 173 7.87 5.87 4.44
C ASP A 173 6.91 5.19 3.46
N LEU A 174 7.22 3.99 3.00
CA LEU A 174 6.37 3.26 2.04
C LEU A 174 4.95 3.04 2.55
N ILE A 175 4.77 2.74 3.84
CA ILE A 175 3.46 2.50 4.46
C ILE A 175 2.50 3.69 4.32
N LYS A 176 3.01 4.91 4.13
CA LYS A 176 2.18 6.12 3.92
C LYS A 176 1.43 6.10 2.59
N HIS A 177 1.82 5.21 1.68
CA HIS A 177 1.19 4.98 0.39
C HIS A 177 0.28 3.75 0.38
N GLN A 178 -0.01 3.17 1.57
CA GLN A 178 -0.88 2.00 1.69
C GLN A 178 -2.21 2.23 0.94
N ASN A 179 -2.66 1.20 0.23
CA ASN A 179 -3.86 1.17 -0.61
C ASN A 179 -3.83 2.05 -1.88
N GLN A 180 -2.82 2.92 -2.05
CA GLN A 180 -2.70 3.75 -3.25
C GLN A 180 -2.35 2.93 -4.49
N PHE A 181 -2.73 3.46 -5.64
CA PHE A 181 -2.27 2.98 -6.93
C PHE A 181 -0.83 3.43 -7.15
N VAL A 182 0.10 2.48 -7.21
CA VAL A 182 1.54 2.71 -7.19
C VAL A 182 2.27 2.01 -8.33
N ALA A 183 3.49 2.48 -8.63
CA ALA A 183 4.42 1.84 -9.55
C ALA A 183 5.73 1.45 -8.84
N PHE A 184 6.29 0.32 -9.30
CA PHE A 184 7.63 -0.14 -8.98
C PHE A 184 8.39 -0.32 -10.31
N LYS A 185 9.55 0.33 -10.47
CA LYS A 185 10.26 0.37 -11.74
C LYS A 185 11.65 -0.24 -11.67
N GLY A 186 12.07 -0.87 -12.76
CA GLY A 186 13.41 -1.42 -12.90
C GLY A 186 13.71 -2.56 -11.93
N MET A 187 12.69 -3.31 -11.51
CA MET A 187 12.84 -4.45 -10.61
C MET A 187 13.36 -5.67 -11.39
N THR A 188 14.30 -6.42 -10.81
CA THR A 188 14.81 -7.64 -11.42
C THR A 188 14.04 -8.86 -10.92
N VAL A 189 13.55 -9.70 -11.82
CA VAL A 189 12.84 -10.94 -11.48
C VAL A 189 13.83 -11.96 -10.91
N GLU A 190 13.50 -12.46 -9.72
CA GLU A 190 14.28 -13.47 -8.99
C GLU A 190 13.53 -14.81 -8.94
N ALA A 191 14.20 -15.86 -8.48
CA ALA A 191 13.53 -17.13 -8.23
C ALA A 191 12.46 -16.99 -7.14
N ALA A 192 11.20 -17.29 -7.47
CA ALA A 192 10.11 -17.35 -6.49
C ALA A 192 10.12 -18.65 -5.70
N GLY A 193 10.70 -19.71 -6.24
CA GLY A 193 10.82 -21.03 -5.63
C GLY A 193 11.38 -22.06 -6.59
N GLN A 194 11.07 -23.33 -6.33
CA GLN A 194 11.54 -24.45 -7.18
C GLN A 194 10.35 -25.31 -7.61
N ASP A 195 10.42 -25.85 -8.82
CA ASP A 195 9.47 -26.85 -9.33
C ASP A 195 9.71 -28.24 -8.67
N GLU A 196 8.87 -29.22 -9.02
CA GLU A 196 8.97 -30.59 -8.51
C GLU A 196 10.30 -31.29 -8.89
N GLU A 197 11.00 -30.79 -9.91
CA GLU A 197 12.29 -31.31 -10.40
C GLU A 197 13.46 -30.59 -9.73
N GLY A 198 13.21 -29.53 -8.94
CA GLY A 198 14.21 -28.74 -8.22
C GLY A 198 14.87 -27.65 -9.07
N ASN A 199 14.23 -27.24 -10.19
CA ASN A 199 14.66 -26.08 -10.95
C ASN A 199 14.04 -24.81 -10.39
N ASP A 200 14.79 -23.71 -10.38
CA ASP A 200 14.29 -22.41 -9.98
C ASP A 200 13.23 -21.92 -10.98
N VAL A 201 12.13 -21.36 -10.47
CA VAL A 201 11.00 -20.83 -11.22
C VAL A 201 10.75 -19.37 -10.90
N ALA A 202 10.32 -18.58 -11.90
CA ALA A 202 10.07 -17.14 -11.74
C ALA A 202 8.82 -16.82 -10.94
N TYR A 203 7.86 -17.74 -10.88
CA TYR A 203 6.59 -17.58 -10.15
C TYR A 203 6.12 -18.90 -9.55
N LEU A 204 5.18 -18.78 -8.58
CA LEU A 204 4.46 -19.89 -7.96
C LEU A 204 2.95 -19.59 -7.99
N TYR A 205 2.13 -20.63 -8.11
CA TYR A 205 0.70 -20.53 -7.76
C TYR A 205 0.55 -20.77 -6.26
N ASN A 206 -0.12 -19.84 -5.57
CA ASN A 206 -0.10 -19.67 -4.14
C ASN A 206 1.31 -19.42 -3.56
N TRP A 207 1.34 -18.83 -2.38
CA TRP A 207 2.57 -18.42 -1.68
C TRP A 207 3.56 -19.57 -1.41
N ASP A 208 3.06 -20.82 -1.34
CA ASP A 208 3.85 -22.02 -1.04
C ASP A 208 4.01 -22.99 -2.24
N GLY A 209 3.51 -22.58 -3.42
CA GLY A 209 3.55 -23.40 -4.63
C GLY A 209 2.54 -24.54 -4.67
N SER A 210 1.59 -24.58 -3.71
CA SER A 210 0.56 -25.64 -3.66
C SER A 210 -0.61 -25.42 -4.61
N GLY A 211 -0.66 -24.28 -5.28
CA GLY A 211 -1.75 -23.88 -6.17
C GLY A 211 -1.63 -24.43 -7.59
N THR A 212 -2.58 -24.00 -8.40
CA THR A 212 -2.68 -24.33 -9.82
C THR A 212 -3.04 -23.08 -10.62
N GLU A 213 -2.98 -23.14 -11.95
CA GLU A 213 -3.43 -22.03 -12.80
C GLU A 213 -4.85 -21.59 -12.44
N GLY A 214 -5.00 -20.28 -12.19
CA GLY A 214 -6.24 -19.66 -11.72
C GLY A 214 -6.23 -19.30 -10.24
N ASP A 215 -5.28 -19.81 -9.46
CA ASP A 215 -5.02 -19.34 -8.10
C ASP A 215 -4.13 -18.08 -8.13
N ASP A 216 -3.90 -17.46 -6.98
CA ASP A 216 -2.99 -16.32 -6.85
C ASP A 216 -1.61 -16.66 -7.36
N LEU A 217 -1.01 -15.73 -8.12
CA LEU A 217 0.30 -15.92 -8.69
C LEU A 217 1.32 -15.04 -7.95
N TYR A 218 2.27 -15.69 -7.27
CA TYR A 218 3.35 -15.04 -6.53
C TYR A 218 4.64 -15.06 -7.34
N PHE A 219 5.35 -13.94 -7.36
CA PHE A 219 6.64 -13.82 -8.00
C PHE A 219 7.59 -12.97 -7.15
N SER A 220 8.88 -13.19 -7.30
CA SER A 220 9.91 -12.49 -6.54
C SER A 220 10.64 -11.49 -7.43
N VAL A 221 10.90 -10.31 -6.88
CA VAL A 221 11.65 -9.25 -7.55
C VAL A 221 12.70 -8.66 -6.61
N SER A 222 13.82 -8.18 -7.12
CA SER A 222 14.84 -7.52 -6.33
C SER A 222 15.10 -6.09 -6.75
N LEU A 223 15.48 -5.28 -5.75
CA LEU A 223 16.02 -3.93 -5.90
C LEU A 223 17.13 -3.73 -4.86
N ASN A 224 18.29 -3.21 -5.28
CA ASN A 224 19.41 -2.89 -4.38
C ASN A 224 19.84 -4.07 -3.47
N ASP A 225 19.90 -5.29 -4.03
CA ASP A 225 20.26 -6.53 -3.33
C ASP A 225 19.21 -7.01 -2.28
N GLU A 226 18.04 -6.38 -2.20
CA GLU A 226 16.91 -6.85 -1.40
C GLU A 226 15.83 -7.47 -2.28
N THR A 227 15.21 -8.55 -1.82
CA THR A 227 14.19 -9.31 -2.56
C THR A 227 12.84 -9.13 -1.90
N TYR A 228 11.82 -8.91 -2.72
CA TYR A 228 10.42 -8.70 -2.34
C TYR A 228 9.54 -9.73 -3.05
N SER A 229 8.49 -10.20 -2.37
CA SER A 229 7.49 -11.07 -2.98
C SER A 229 6.24 -10.25 -3.28
N PHE A 230 5.84 -10.22 -4.55
CA PHE A 230 4.65 -9.55 -5.04
C PHE A 230 3.68 -10.57 -5.60
N LEU A 231 2.41 -10.18 -5.76
CA LEU A 231 1.42 -11.10 -6.27
C LEU A 231 0.45 -10.46 -7.24
N ILE A 232 -0.14 -11.33 -8.05
CA ILE A 232 -1.38 -11.07 -8.78
C ILE A 232 -2.47 -11.82 -8.05
N GLU A 233 -3.34 -11.07 -7.42
CA GLU A 233 -4.49 -11.59 -6.68
C GLU A 233 -5.56 -12.01 -7.69
N SER A 234 -5.95 -13.28 -7.67
CA SER A 234 -6.76 -13.93 -8.71
C SER A 234 -8.20 -13.43 -8.77
N TYR A 235 -8.74 -12.91 -7.66
CA TYR A 235 -10.06 -12.27 -7.64
C TYR A 235 -10.05 -10.85 -8.21
N LEU A 236 -8.89 -10.18 -8.23
CA LEU A 236 -8.69 -8.89 -8.87
C LEU A 236 -8.35 -9.04 -10.35
N CYS A 237 -7.42 -9.92 -10.68
CA CYS A 237 -6.90 -10.18 -12.02
C CYS A 237 -6.87 -11.69 -12.30
N ASP A 238 -7.95 -12.22 -12.84
CA ASP A 238 -8.08 -13.65 -13.14
C ASP A 238 -7.08 -14.15 -14.19
N SER A 239 -6.98 -15.47 -14.38
CA SER A 239 -6.06 -16.12 -15.31
C SER A 239 -6.27 -15.73 -16.78
N SER A 240 -7.39 -15.07 -17.13
CA SER A 240 -7.63 -14.55 -18.47
C SER A 240 -7.04 -13.16 -18.68
N SER A 241 -6.68 -12.43 -17.63
CA SER A 241 -6.14 -11.08 -17.68
C SER A 241 -4.76 -11.02 -18.34
N ASP A 242 -4.43 -9.86 -18.89
CA ASP A 242 -3.13 -9.66 -19.54
C ASP A 242 -1.98 -9.69 -18.54
N VAL A 243 -2.18 -9.15 -17.33
CA VAL A 243 -1.15 -9.15 -16.27
C VAL A 243 -0.85 -10.56 -15.76
N TYR A 244 -1.87 -11.40 -15.59
CA TYR A 244 -1.68 -12.79 -15.18
C TYR A 244 -0.83 -13.57 -16.19
N LYS A 245 -1.13 -13.40 -17.49
CA LYS A 245 -0.36 -14.00 -18.59
C LYS A 245 1.06 -13.42 -18.70
N ALA A 246 1.22 -12.11 -18.44
CA ALA A 246 2.54 -11.49 -18.42
C ALA A 246 3.41 -12.09 -17.31
N ALA A 247 2.85 -12.30 -16.10
CA ALA A 247 3.57 -12.92 -15.00
C ALA A 247 3.95 -14.39 -15.29
N GLN A 248 3.07 -15.15 -15.94
CA GLN A 248 3.39 -16.52 -16.39
C GLN A 248 4.53 -16.58 -17.44
N ALA A 249 4.78 -15.48 -18.13
CA ALA A 249 5.81 -15.37 -19.15
C ALA A 249 7.15 -14.81 -18.62
N LEU A 250 7.23 -14.44 -17.34
CA LEU A 250 8.46 -13.92 -16.72
C LEU A 250 9.57 -14.97 -16.71
N GLU A 251 10.78 -14.51 -17.01
CA GLU A 251 12.01 -15.28 -16.86
C GLU A 251 12.87 -14.67 -15.74
N ILE A 252 13.58 -15.52 -14.97
CA ILE A 252 14.53 -15.04 -13.95
C ILE A 252 15.60 -14.19 -14.61
N GLY A 253 15.80 -12.96 -14.11
CA GLY A 253 16.72 -11.98 -14.65
C GLY A 253 16.04 -10.92 -15.55
N ASP A 254 14.76 -11.06 -15.87
CA ASP A 254 14.01 -9.99 -16.54
C ASP A 254 14.02 -8.73 -15.66
N VAL A 255 14.11 -7.57 -16.31
CA VAL A 255 13.91 -6.27 -15.65
C VAL A 255 12.54 -5.76 -16.01
N ILE A 256 11.72 -5.50 -14.99
CA ILE A 256 10.31 -5.17 -15.18
C ILE A 256 9.91 -3.87 -14.48
N ASP A 257 8.91 -3.21 -15.05
CA ASP A 257 8.13 -2.16 -14.41
C ASP A 257 6.72 -2.72 -14.10
N MET A 258 6.19 -2.36 -12.94
CA MET A 258 4.91 -2.86 -12.46
C MET A 258 4.05 -1.74 -11.91
N GLU A 259 2.73 -1.90 -12.03
CA GLU A 259 1.75 -1.05 -11.37
C GLU A 259 0.72 -1.92 -10.65
N GLY A 260 0.20 -1.41 -9.53
CA GLY A 260 -0.80 -2.11 -8.74
C GLY A 260 -1.21 -1.33 -7.50
N PHE A 261 -1.94 -1.97 -6.60
CA PHE A 261 -2.36 -1.37 -5.34
C PHE A 261 -1.43 -1.82 -4.21
N LEU A 262 -0.95 -0.87 -3.40
CA LEU A 262 -0.03 -1.14 -2.32
C LEU A 262 -0.77 -1.78 -1.12
N TYR A 263 -1.10 -3.04 -1.26
CA TYR A 263 -1.65 -3.85 -0.18
C TYR A 263 -0.56 -4.22 0.83
N TRP A 264 -0.96 -4.52 2.07
CA TRP A 264 -0.03 -4.83 3.16
C TRP A 264 -0.43 -6.12 3.87
N TYR A 265 0.49 -7.09 3.93
CA TYR A 265 0.28 -8.32 4.69
C TYR A 265 1.59 -8.71 5.38
N GLU A 266 1.70 -8.44 6.69
CA GLU A 266 2.95 -8.62 7.46
C GLU A 266 4.17 -7.90 6.84
N GLY A 267 3.92 -6.95 5.93
CA GLY A 267 4.91 -6.21 5.16
C GLY A 267 4.34 -5.78 3.80
N VAL A 268 5.19 -5.24 2.94
CA VAL A 268 4.81 -4.82 1.58
C VAL A 268 4.38 -6.04 0.76
N ASN A 269 3.14 -6.02 0.26
CA ASN A 269 2.53 -7.13 -0.49
C ASN A 269 1.60 -6.58 -1.58
N PRO A 270 2.10 -5.84 -2.58
CA PRO A 270 1.26 -5.16 -3.55
C PRO A 270 0.53 -6.15 -4.47
N HIS A 271 -0.73 -5.84 -4.75
CA HIS A 271 -1.55 -6.55 -5.72
C HIS A 271 -1.33 -5.95 -7.11
N ILE A 272 -0.54 -6.62 -7.93
CA ILE A 272 -0.07 -6.10 -9.22
C ILE A 272 -1.15 -6.27 -10.29
N THR A 273 -1.39 -5.20 -11.04
CA THR A 273 -2.40 -5.12 -12.11
C THR A 273 -1.81 -4.89 -13.51
N SER A 274 -0.51 -4.55 -13.58
CA SER A 274 0.21 -4.36 -14.83
C SER A 274 1.68 -4.73 -14.69
N ILE A 275 2.24 -5.41 -15.69
CA ILE A 275 3.67 -5.75 -15.79
C ILE A 275 4.15 -5.39 -17.21
N THR A 276 5.30 -4.71 -17.28
CA THR A 276 6.00 -4.42 -18.53
C THR A 276 7.45 -4.90 -18.40
N VAL A 277 7.88 -5.76 -19.32
CA VAL A 277 9.29 -6.21 -19.40
C VAL A 277 10.07 -5.15 -20.16
N ASN A 278 11.16 -4.66 -19.56
CA ASN A 278 12.05 -3.67 -20.13
C ASN A 278 13.01 -4.33 -21.12
N GLU A 279 13.21 -3.73 -22.31
CA GLU A 279 14.12 -4.23 -23.36
C GLU A 279 15.60 -3.93 -23.06
#